data_2bb5bf455501d2d51c7d41046cc1d494
#
_entry.id   2bb5bf455501d2d51c7d41046cc1d494
#
_cell.length_a   1.000
_cell.length_b   1.000
_cell.length_c   1.000
_cell.angle_alpha   90.00
_cell.angle_beta   90.00
_cell.angle_gamma   90.00
#
_symmetry.space_group_name_H-M   'P 1'
#
loop_
_entity.id
_entity.type
_entity.pdbx_description
1 polymer ?
#
loop_
_entity_poly.entity_id
_entity_poly.type
_entity_poly.pdbx_seq_one_letter_code
_entity_poly.pdbx_strand_id
1 'polypeptide(L)'
;MCTLTAAFTAVSAVVSGAAKLAATNSYNANAAAYHQSERVTATQNYKRLAEKAQFDTQSINQQGMQTALKGRAARGKLQAGAGAAGVQFASSSLQDLEAQSFQVGAENKAIVRNKRDDLLSSTQYASLDAQNRAAANISKLPLKDEGAIIAEIGLGIGGAAVKGFA
;
A
#
# COMPACT_ATOMS: atom_id res chain seq x y z
N MET A 1 39.07 -28.60 -46.91
CA MET A 1 39.09 -27.30 -46.22
C MET A 1 37.79 -26.90 -45.54
N CYS A 2 36.67 -27.60 -45.74
CA CYS A 2 35.34 -27.25 -45.14
C CYS A 2 35.20 -27.60 -43.62
N THR A 3 36.03 -28.45 -43.02
CA THR A 3 35.86 -28.86 -41.64
C THR A 3 36.32 -27.84 -40.59
N LEU A 4 37.29 -26.97 -40.97
CA LEU A 4 37.82 -25.96 -40.04
C LEU A 4 36.88 -24.79 -39.83
N THR A 5 36.14 -24.38 -40.88
CA THR A 5 35.14 -23.30 -40.81
C THR A 5 33.89 -23.69 -39.99
N ALA A 6 33.46 -24.95 -40.10
CA ALA A 6 32.31 -25.43 -39.31
C ALA A 6 32.65 -25.52 -37.79
N ALA A 7 33.88 -25.92 -37.45
CA ALA A 7 34.32 -25.94 -36.04
C ALA A 7 34.45 -24.52 -35.48
N PHE A 8 34.89 -23.55 -36.23
CA PHE A 8 35.02 -22.18 -35.77
C PHE A 8 33.68 -21.47 -35.56
N THR A 9 32.67 -21.76 -36.40
CA THR A 9 31.30 -21.25 -36.22
C THR A 9 30.61 -21.86 -35.03
N ALA A 10 30.79 -23.16 -34.74
CA ALA A 10 30.25 -23.83 -33.57
C ALA A 10 30.84 -23.26 -32.26
N VAL A 11 32.16 -23.04 -32.21
CA VAL A 11 32.84 -22.45 -31.04
C VAL A 11 32.39 -21.02 -30.80
N SER A 12 32.22 -20.20 -31.82
CA SER A 12 31.74 -18.82 -31.68
C SER A 12 30.28 -18.75 -31.18
N ALA A 13 29.44 -19.70 -31.61
CA ALA A 13 28.05 -19.79 -31.13
C ALA A 13 27.96 -20.17 -29.64
N VAL A 14 28.82 -21.12 -29.19
CA VAL A 14 28.87 -21.52 -27.78
C VAL A 14 29.39 -20.39 -26.89
N VAL A 15 30.43 -19.68 -27.30
CA VAL A 15 30.99 -18.54 -26.55
C VAL A 15 29.99 -17.38 -26.47
N SER A 16 29.32 -17.05 -27.57
CA SER A 16 28.27 -16.00 -27.55
C SER A 16 27.06 -16.42 -26.73
N GLY A 17 26.70 -17.71 -26.73
CA GLY A 17 25.63 -18.27 -25.92
C GLY A 17 25.93 -18.22 -24.42
N ALA A 18 27.14 -18.59 -24.02
CA ALA A 18 27.57 -18.50 -22.63
C ALA A 18 27.60 -17.05 -22.12
N ALA A 19 28.03 -16.09 -22.95
CA ALA A 19 28.00 -14.68 -22.60
C ALA A 19 26.56 -14.14 -22.46
N LYS A 20 25.62 -14.56 -23.33
CA LYS A 20 24.20 -14.22 -23.20
C LYS A 20 23.58 -14.77 -21.92
N LEU A 21 23.88 -16.02 -21.58
CA LEU A 21 23.42 -16.66 -20.32
C LEU A 21 23.99 -15.94 -19.09
N ALA A 22 25.28 -15.63 -19.06
CA ALA A 22 25.89 -14.90 -17.97
C ALA A 22 25.28 -13.49 -17.81
N ALA A 23 25.01 -12.78 -18.91
CA ALA A 23 24.35 -11.50 -18.90
C ALA A 23 22.89 -11.60 -18.41
N THR A 24 22.20 -12.68 -18.76
CA THR A 24 20.81 -12.92 -18.29
C THR A 24 20.77 -13.23 -16.80
N ASN A 25 21.71 -14.05 -16.31
CA ASN A 25 21.80 -14.36 -14.88
C ASN A 25 22.11 -13.13 -14.05
N SER A 26 23.03 -12.26 -14.49
CA SER A 26 23.31 -11.00 -13.82
C SER A 26 22.11 -10.03 -13.87
N TYR A 27 21.40 -9.98 -14.99
CA TYR A 27 20.17 -9.19 -15.12
C TYR A 27 19.08 -9.71 -14.16
N ASN A 28 18.84 -11.04 -14.15
CA ASN A 28 17.83 -11.64 -13.28
C ASN A 28 18.16 -11.45 -11.80
N ALA A 29 19.43 -11.54 -11.41
CA ALA A 29 19.88 -11.26 -10.05
C ALA A 29 19.59 -9.80 -9.65
N ASN A 30 19.89 -8.85 -10.53
CA ASN A 30 19.60 -7.43 -10.30
C ASN A 30 18.09 -7.16 -10.27
N ALA A 31 17.32 -7.77 -11.17
CA ALA A 31 15.86 -7.63 -11.18
C ALA A 31 15.24 -8.22 -9.90
N ALA A 32 15.71 -9.38 -9.43
CA ALA A 32 15.26 -9.98 -8.18
C ALA A 32 15.58 -9.09 -6.97
N ALA A 33 16.78 -8.53 -6.90
CA ALA A 33 17.16 -7.59 -5.84
C ALA A 33 16.28 -6.32 -5.86
N TYR A 34 16.00 -5.79 -7.04
CA TYR A 34 15.08 -4.67 -7.22
C TYR A 34 13.67 -5.02 -6.75
N HIS A 35 13.12 -6.17 -7.16
CA HIS A 35 11.80 -6.64 -6.70
C HIS A 35 11.74 -6.78 -5.18
N GLN A 36 12.81 -7.29 -4.57
CA GLN A 36 12.90 -7.39 -3.11
C GLN A 36 12.90 -6.01 -2.46
N SER A 37 13.66 -5.05 -2.98
CA SER A 37 13.69 -3.68 -2.45
C SER A 37 12.34 -2.99 -2.55
N GLU A 38 11.61 -3.16 -3.66
CA GLU A 38 10.26 -2.62 -3.84
C GLU A 38 9.25 -3.23 -2.85
N ARG A 39 9.33 -4.55 -2.61
CA ARG A 39 8.50 -5.24 -1.60
C ARG A 39 8.79 -4.73 -0.18
N VAL A 40 10.06 -4.55 0.16
CA VAL A 40 10.47 -4.00 1.47
C VAL A 40 9.95 -2.58 1.62
N THR A 41 10.11 -1.74 0.61
CA THR A 41 9.60 -0.36 0.61
C THR A 41 8.08 -0.31 0.76
N ALA A 42 7.35 -1.14 0.02
CA ALA A 42 5.90 -1.25 0.16
C ALA A 42 5.52 -1.66 1.59
N THR A 43 6.18 -2.67 2.15
CA THR A 43 5.92 -3.13 3.53
C THR A 43 6.18 -2.03 4.57
N GLN A 44 7.25 -1.25 4.40
CA GLN A 44 7.56 -0.12 5.28
C GLN A 44 6.49 0.98 5.16
N ASN A 45 6.03 1.27 3.95
CA ASN A 45 4.95 2.23 3.73
C ASN A 45 3.64 1.77 4.37
N TYR A 46 3.30 0.49 4.31
CA TYR A 46 2.15 -0.07 5.02
C TYR A 46 2.26 0.11 6.53
N LYS A 47 3.43 -0.19 7.12
CA LYS A 47 3.64 0.00 8.56
C LYS A 47 3.45 1.46 8.97
N ARG A 48 4.03 2.40 8.23
CA ARG A 48 3.87 3.84 8.48
C ARG A 48 2.41 4.30 8.35
N LEU A 49 1.68 3.80 7.35
CA LEU A 49 0.26 4.12 7.17
C LEU A 49 -0.58 3.56 8.33
N ALA A 50 -0.31 2.33 8.77
CA ALA A 50 -1.00 1.71 9.90
C ALA A 50 -0.73 2.46 11.22
N GLU A 51 0.53 2.82 11.49
CA GLU A 51 0.92 3.61 12.68
C GLU A 51 0.25 4.98 12.67
N LYS A 52 0.26 5.67 11.53
CA LYS A 52 -0.43 6.95 11.36
C LYS A 52 -1.93 6.82 11.60
N ALA A 53 -2.59 5.83 10.99
CA ALA A 53 -4.02 5.60 11.18
C ALA A 53 -4.37 5.30 12.64
N GLN A 54 -3.51 4.56 13.33
CA GLN A 54 -3.67 4.27 14.75
C GLN A 54 -3.56 5.53 15.60
N PHE A 55 -2.54 6.36 15.35
CA PHE A 55 -2.35 7.65 16.04
C PHE A 55 -3.53 8.60 15.78
N ASP A 56 -3.95 8.75 14.52
CA ASP A 56 -5.07 9.62 14.14
C ASP A 56 -6.37 9.13 14.76
N THR A 57 -6.61 7.81 14.83
CA THR A 57 -7.77 7.22 15.50
C THR A 57 -7.77 7.53 17.00
N GLN A 58 -6.62 7.43 17.66
CA GLN A 58 -6.49 7.79 19.07
C GLN A 58 -6.79 9.28 19.30
N SER A 59 -6.26 10.15 18.43
CA SER A 59 -6.51 11.59 18.47
C SER A 59 -8.01 11.92 18.31
N ILE A 60 -8.69 11.30 17.34
CA ILE A 60 -10.13 11.47 17.11
C ILE A 60 -10.92 10.99 18.34
N ASN A 61 -10.57 9.85 18.93
CA ASN A 61 -11.22 9.34 20.12
C ASN A 61 -11.03 10.26 21.33
N GLN A 62 -9.83 10.82 21.52
CA GLN A 62 -9.55 11.79 22.59
C GLN A 62 -10.37 13.07 22.40
N GLN A 63 -10.43 13.61 21.17
CA GLN A 63 -11.30 14.77 20.86
C GLN A 63 -12.77 14.48 21.15
N GLY A 64 -13.25 13.28 20.76
CA GLY A 64 -14.62 12.84 21.03
C GLY A 64 -14.90 12.76 22.54
N MET A 65 -13.97 12.23 23.31
CA MET A 65 -14.09 12.15 24.78
C MET A 65 -14.09 13.54 25.43
N GLN A 66 -13.18 14.43 25.03
CA GLN A 66 -13.16 15.80 25.53
C GLN A 66 -14.45 16.56 25.21
N THR A 67 -14.99 16.40 23.99
CA THR A 67 -16.26 16.99 23.61
C THR A 67 -17.42 16.45 24.45
N ALA A 68 -17.44 15.15 24.72
CA ALA A 68 -18.45 14.54 25.59
C ALA A 68 -18.36 15.04 27.03
N LEU A 69 -17.14 15.21 27.58
CA LEU A 69 -16.93 15.78 28.91
C LEU A 69 -17.37 17.23 28.98
N LYS A 70 -17.05 18.07 27.99
CA LYS A 70 -17.52 19.45 27.89
C LYS A 70 -19.05 19.52 27.83
N GLY A 71 -19.68 18.63 27.07
CA GLY A 71 -21.13 18.55 26.99
C GLY A 71 -21.79 18.16 28.34
N ARG A 72 -21.19 17.22 29.06
CA ARG A 72 -21.64 16.86 30.43
C ARG A 72 -21.50 18.02 31.41
N ALA A 73 -20.35 18.70 31.40
CA ALA A 73 -20.10 19.87 32.25
C ALA A 73 -21.07 21.03 31.94
N ALA A 74 -21.37 21.29 30.68
CA ALA A 74 -22.35 22.29 30.28
C ALA A 74 -23.76 21.96 30.79
N ARG A 75 -24.21 20.70 30.69
CA ARG A 75 -25.47 20.27 31.25
C ARG A 75 -25.52 20.42 32.78
N GLY A 76 -24.45 19.99 33.47
CA GLY A 76 -24.38 20.16 34.93
C GLY A 76 -24.49 21.63 35.36
N LYS A 77 -23.86 22.55 34.62
CA LYS A 77 -23.99 23.99 34.88
C LYS A 77 -25.42 24.52 34.62
N LEU A 78 -26.07 24.05 33.56
CA LEU A 78 -27.48 24.41 33.26
C LEU A 78 -28.42 23.95 34.38
N GLN A 79 -28.29 22.69 34.81
CA GLN A 79 -29.07 22.12 35.90
C GLN A 79 -28.85 22.82 37.24
N ALA A 80 -27.57 23.10 37.55
CA ALA A 80 -27.24 23.84 38.79
C ALA A 80 -27.76 25.29 38.76
N GLY A 81 -27.64 25.97 37.61
CA GLY A 81 -28.15 27.34 37.41
C GLY A 81 -29.70 27.40 37.53
N ALA A 82 -30.39 26.44 36.91
CA ALA A 82 -31.83 26.31 37.02
C ALA A 82 -32.31 26.08 38.47
N GLY A 83 -31.62 25.19 39.19
CA GLY A 83 -31.89 24.93 40.59
C GLY A 83 -31.66 26.17 41.48
N ALA A 84 -30.60 26.93 41.27
CA ALA A 84 -30.28 28.15 41.98
C ALA A 84 -31.29 29.30 41.68
N ALA A 85 -31.85 29.31 40.47
CA ALA A 85 -32.86 30.29 40.04
C ALA A 85 -34.29 29.91 40.49
N GLY A 86 -34.48 28.81 41.20
CA GLY A 86 -35.79 28.36 41.63
C GLY A 86 -36.72 27.88 40.50
N VAL A 87 -36.15 27.61 39.30
CA VAL A 87 -36.89 27.13 38.12
C VAL A 87 -37.20 25.66 38.32
N GLN A 88 -38.48 25.28 38.24
CA GLN A 88 -38.88 23.88 38.33
C GLN A 88 -38.30 23.09 37.16
N PHE A 89 -37.70 21.91 37.43
CA PHE A 89 -37.15 21.01 36.42
C PHE A 89 -38.12 20.55 35.34
N ALA A 90 -39.44 20.75 35.57
CA ALA A 90 -40.52 20.42 34.64
C ALA A 90 -40.94 21.60 33.73
N SER A 91 -40.22 22.75 33.73
CA SER A 91 -40.54 23.85 32.83
C SER A 91 -40.17 23.48 31.37
N SER A 92 -41.07 23.81 30.44
CA SER A 92 -40.86 23.53 29.00
C SER A 92 -39.54 24.08 28.48
N SER A 93 -39.13 25.26 28.94
CA SER A 93 -37.85 25.88 28.55
C SER A 93 -36.61 25.08 28.95
N LEU A 94 -36.64 24.38 30.07
CA LEU A 94 -35.55 23.58 30.56
C LEU A 94 -35.49 22.25 29.80
N GLN A 95 -36.64 21.66 29.48
CA GLN A 95 -36.76 20.47 28.65
C GLN A 95 -36.25 20.73 27.24
N ASP A 96 -36.56 21.91 26.64
CA ASP A 96 -36.06 22.29 25.33
C ASP A 96 -34.54 22.47 25.30
N LEU A 97 -33.94 23.10 26.34
CA LEU A 97 -32.51 23.22 26.49
C LEU A 97 -31.79 21.87 26.65
N GLU A 98 -32.39 20.95 27.43
CA GLU A 98 -31.88 19.59 27.55
C GLU A 98 -31.97 18.85 26.21
N ALA A 99 -33.10 18.93 25.49
CA ALA A 99 -33.25 18.33 24.16
C ALA A 99 -32.19 18.84 23.17
N GLN A 100 -32.00 20.17 23.10
CA GLN A 100 -30.93 20.75 22.29
C GLN A 100 -29.54 20.23 22.68
N SER A 101 -29.25 20.09 23.98
CA SER A 101 -27.96 19.58 24.45
C SER A 101 -27.74 18.11 24.08
N PHE A 102 -28.81 17.31 24.02
CA PHE A 102 -28.75 15.92 23.52
C PHE A 102 -28.53 15.88 22.01
N GLN A 103 -29.19 16.75 21.26
CA GLN A 103 -29.01 16.85 19.81
C GLN A 103 -27.58 17.22 19.43
N VAL A 104 -27.00 18.24 20.05
CA VAL A 104 -25.58 18.62 19.87
C VAL A 104 -24.64 17.48 20.24
N GLY A 105 -24.97 16.74 21.32
CA GLY A 105 -24.20 15.54 21.70
C GLY A 105 -24.27 14.42 20.67
N ALA A 106 -25.41 14.21 20.03
CA ALA A 106 -25.60 13.22 18.97
C ALA A 106 -24.87 13.64 17.69
N GLU A 107 -24.96 14.91 17.28
CA GLU A 107 -24.25 15.48 16.14
C GLU A 107 -22.73 15.35 16.29
N ASN A 108 -22.19 15.68 17.47
CA ASN A 108 -20.77 15.53 17.76
C ASN A 108 -20.30 14.06 17.65
N LYS A 109 -21.13 13.10 18.12
CA LYS A 109 -20.83 11.67 17.95
C LYS A 109 -20.85 11.25 16.49
N ALA A 110 -21.78 11.78 15.69
CA ALA A 110 -21.83 11.53 14.25
C ALA A 110 -20.58 12.07 13.55
N ILE A 111 -20.15 13.29 13.88
CA ILE A 111 -18.92 13.91 13.33
C ILE A 111 -17.68 13.04 13.64
N VAL A 112 -17.56 12.55 14.88
CA VAL A 112 -16.43 11.67 15.27
C VAL A 112 -16.45 10.35 14.49
N ARG A 113 -17.64 9.76 14.29
CA ARG A 113 -17.79 8.54 13.47
C ARG A 113 -17.40 8.78 12.03
N ASN A 114 -17.93 9.85 11.41
CA ASN A 114 -17.62 10.18 10.02
C ASN A 114 -16.11 10.41 9.83
N LYS A 115 -15.46 11.18 10.71
CA LYS A 115 -14.00 11.38 10.66
C LYS A 115 -13.23 10.06 10.75
N ARG A 116 -13.69 9.13 11.57
CA ARG A 116 -13.06 7.80 11.69
C ARG A 116 -13.25 6.97 10.42
N ASP A 117 -14.45 6.99 9.84
CA ASP A 117 -14.77 6.24 8.62
C ASP A 117 -14.01 6.83 7.43
N ASP A 118 -13.90 8.16 7.31
CA ASP A 118 -13.08 8.84 6.32
C ASP A 118 -11.59 8.49 6.47
N LEU A 119 -11.08 8.43 7.70
CA LEU A 119 -9.70 8.02 7.96
C LEU A 119 -9.45 6.59 7.53
N LEU A 120 -10.36 5.66 7.86
CA LEU A 120 -10.23 4.26 7.49
C LEU A 120 -10.24 4.09 5.96
N SER A 121 -11.19 4.74 5.28
CA SER A 121 -11.27 4.67 3.81
C SER A 121 -10.03 5.29 3.15
N SER A 122 -9.58 6.45 3.59
CA SER A 122 -8.37 7.11 3.06
C SER A 122 -7.11 6.24 3.27
N THR A 123 -7.00 5.56 4.42
CA THR A 123 -5.89 4.64 4.70
C THR A 123 -5.95 3.41 3.79
N GLN A 124 -7.15 2.87 3.53
CA GLN A 124 -7.32 1.76 2.58
C GLN A 124 -6.91 2.17 1.16
N TYR A 125 -7.37 3.32 0.68
CA TYR A 125 -6.97 3.82 -0.64
C TYR A 125 -5.47 4.07 -0.74
N ALA A 126 -4.85 4.67 0.27
CA ALA A 126 -3.40 4.89 0.29
C ALA A 126 -2.62 3.56 0.30
N SER A 127 -3.14 2.53 0.98
CA SER A 127 -2.53 1.20 0.99
C SER A 127 -2.60 0.52 -0.37
N LEU A 128 -3.77 0.57 -1.03
CA LEU A 128 -3.96 0.03 -2.38
C LEU A 128 -3.08 0.76 -3.42
N ASP A 129 -2.97 2.09 -3.32
CA ASP A 129 -2.09 2.88 -4.19
C ASP A 129 -0.62 2.48 -4.01
N ALA A 130 -0.15 2.32 -2.77
CA ALA A 130 1.21 1.85 -2.50
C ALA A 130 1.46 0.43 -3.07
N GLN A 131 0.47 -0.46 -2.99
CA GLN A 131 0.54 -1.81 -3.57
C GLN A 131 0.61 -1.75 -5.10
N ASN A 132 -0.27 -0.97 -5.73
CA ASN A 132 -0.32 -0.84 -7.17
C ASN A 132 0.96 -0.22 -7.73
N ARG A 133 1.54 0.77 -7.05
CA ARG A 133 2.85 1.36 -7.42
C ARG A 133 3.96 0.33 -7.33
N ALA A 134 4.03 -0.46 -6.25
CA ALA A 134 5.03 -1.51 -6.12
C ALA A 134 4.88 -2.57 -7.22
N ALA A 135 3.66 -3.02 -7.52
CA ALA A 135 3.37 -3.96 -8.59
C ALA A 135 3.78 -3.39 -9.97
N ALA A 136 3.44 -2.13 -10.25
CA ALA A 136 3.81 -1.45 -11.49
C ALA A 136 5.33 -1.29 -11.62
N ASN A 137 6.05 -1.02 -10.53
CA ASN A 137 7.50 -0.93 -10.54
C ASN A 137 8.16 -2.29 -10.77
N ILE A 138 7.66 -3.35 -10.14
CA ILE A 138 8.12 -4.72 -10.34
C ILE A 138 7.92 -5.15 -11.80
N SER A 139 6.79 -4.81 -12.42
CA SER A 139 6.51 -5.16 -13.81
C SER A 139 7.40 -4.48 -14.84
N LYS A 140 8.08 -3.39 -14.49
CA LYS A 140 9.04 -2.71 -15.39
C LYS A 140 10.33 -3.50 -15.61
N LEU A 141 10.67 -4.41 -14.72
CA LEU A 141 11.87 -5.23 -14.77
C LEU A 141 11.50 -6.73 -14.71
N PRO A 142 10.84 -7.28 -15.74
CA PRO A 142 10.44 -8.68 -15.74
C PRO A 142 11.69 -9.57 -15.74
N LEU A 143 11.62 -10.70 -15.04
CA LEU A 143 12.66 -11.73 -15.12
C LEU A 143 12.68 -12.32 -16.53
N LYS A 144 13.86 -12.51 -17.08
CA LYS A 144 14.06 -13.14 -18.39
C LYS A 144 14.01 -14.65 -18.24
N ASP A 145 13.33 -15.32 -19.16
CA ASP A 145 13.27 -16.77 -19.20
C ASP A 145 14.58 -17.33 -19.74
N GLU A 146 15.34 -17.99 -18.87
CA GLU A 146 16.61 -18.65 -19.22
C GLU A 146 16.39 -19.83 -20.17
N GLY A 147 15.22 -20.51 -20.08
CA GLY A 147 14.89 -21.62 -20.97
C GLY A 147 14.73 -21.19 -22.43
N ALA A 148 14.13 -20.04 -22.68
CA ALA A 148 13.99 -19.47 -24.01
C ALA A 148 15.35 -19.13 -24.64
N ILE A 149 16.29 -18.64 -23.85
CA ILE A 149 17.65 -18.32 -24.31
C ILE A 149 18.46 -19.59 -24.61
N ILE A 150 18.33 -20.63 -23.79
CA ILE A 150 18.97 -21.93 -24.06
C ILE A 150 18.44 -22.55 -25.34
N ALA A 151 17.12 -22.47 -25.59
CA ALA A 151 16.52 -22.95 -26.83
C ALA A 151 17.03 -22.17 -28.06
N GLU A 152 17.15 -20.83 -27.97
CA GLU A 152 17.71 -20.01 -29.05
C GLU A 152 19.16 -20.38 -29.37
N ILE A 153 19.97 -20.66 -28.34
CA ILE A 153 21.35 -21.10 -28.52
C ILE A 153 21.39 -22.48 -29.19
N GLY A 154 20.53 -23.41 -28.75
CA GLY A 154 20.42 -24.76 -29.31
C GLY A 154 20.04 -24.76 -30.79
N LEU A 155 19.07 -23.94 -31.17
CA LEU A 155 18.66 -23.75 -32.56
C LEU A 155 19.79 -23.13 -33.42
N GLY A 156 20.58 -22.20 -32.88
CA GLY A 156 21.73 -21.59 -33.55
C GLY A 156 22.83 -22.60 -33.87
N ILE A 157 23.09 -23.53 -32.93
CA ILE A 157 24.11 -24.61 -33.13
C ILE A 157 23.60 -25.63 -34.15
N GLY A 158 22.32 -26.04 -34.07
CA GLY A 158 21.71 -26.97 -35.03
C GLY A 158 21.69 -26.44 -36.47
N GLY A 159 21.34 -25.14 -36.63
CA GLY A 159 21.35 -24.49 -37.94
C GLY A 159 22.73 -24.36 -38.57
N ALA A 160 23.80 -24.18 -37.80
CA ALA A 160 25.16 -24.15 -38.28
C ALA A 160 25.67 -25.54 -38.71
N ALA A 161 25.27 -26.58 -38.00
CA ALA A 161 25.62 -27.98 -38.35
C ALA A 161 24.99 -28.40 -39.69
N VAL A 162 23.73 -28.04 -39.95
CA VAL A 162 23.02 -28.42 -41.19
C VAL A 162 23.61 -27.69 -42.42
N LYS A 163 24.07 -26.45 -42.28
CA LYS A 163 24.71 -25.72 -43.38
C LYS A 163 26.15 -26.16 -43.71
N GLY A 164 26.78 -26.89 -42.80
CA GLY A 164 28.14 -27.40 -43.00
C GLY A 164 28.20 -28.77 -43.74
N PHE A 165 27.03 -29.42 -43.92
CA PHE A 165 26.88 -30.72 -44.59
C PHE A 165 26.23 -30.64 -45.99
N ALA A 166 25.87 -29.48 -46.45
CA ALA A 166 25.40 -29.21 -47.82
C ALA A 166 26.52 -28.56 -48.65
#